data_bbd120c5733b799830f2fa4212ad5290
#
_entry.id   bbd120c5733b799830f2fa4212ad5290
#
_cell.length_a   1.000
_cell.length_b   1.000
_cell.length_c   1.000
_cell.angle_alpha   90.00
_cell.angle_beta   90.00
_cell.angle_gamma   90.00
#
_symmetry.space_group_name_H-M   'P 1'
#
loop_
_entity.id
_entity.type
_entity.pdbx_description
1 polymer ?
#
loop_
_entity_poly.entity_id
_entity_poly.type
_entity_poly.pdbx_seq_one_letter_code
_entity_poly.pdbx_strand_id
1 'polypeptide(L)'
;MLRNIFRLICLMLVLSFSFSIVSCREQVADDDMIDQPIVLNMNTEYKLAENLPEGNGQRVKVILLLGQSNASGSSIVSYLQKNSSKQDFARYSAGYSSVLINYCIDDHNVCSEGEYLPVDLTCGAAEGFFGPEVGMADALAAAYPDETVLILKYTMSGYSLHHHWLSLGQRGSIYNAFLIFAKENMEHLEALGYDARIGAICWMQGESDTTQAKADRYFDNQSAFVSYLREDLEPYAEDGGIYFIDAGISNGPYCEPGYPTVNEAKRRFSELSPLNIYFSTIDAGLTTVNEPEGDPDWGHYDALCELELGRIFAKHVIESYRER
;
A
#
# COMPACT_ATOMS: atom_id res chain seq x y z
N MET A 1 23.74 -28.62 -20.25
CA MET A 1 22.71 -27.57 -20.28
C MET A 1 21.51 -27.93 -19.44
N LEU A 2 20.89 -29.11 -19.59
CA LEU A 2 19.70 -29.50 -18.77
C LEU A 2 19.92 -29.59 -17.23
N ARG A 3 21.13 -29.93 -16.77
CA ARG A 3 21.44 -30.06 -15.33
C ARG A 3 21.49 -28.71 -14.59
N ASN A 4 21.70 -27.60 -15.28
CA ASN A 4 21.72 -26.26 -14.64
C ASN A 4 20.36 -25.64 -14.62
N ILE A 5 19.46 -25.98 -15.55
CA ILE A 5 18.06 -25.54 -15.55
C ILE A 5 17.31 -26.18 -14.37
N PHE A 6 17.54 -27.46 -14.08
CA PHE A 6 16.92 -28.14 -12.94
C PHE A 6 17.38 -27.57 -11.57
N ARG A 7 18.62 -27.09 -11.46
CA ARG A 7 19.12 -26.45 -10.25
C ARG A 7 18.53 -25.05 -10.05
N LEU A 8 18.28 -24.30 -11.14
CA LEU A 8 17.65 -22.98 -11.05
C LEU A 8 16.17 -23.08 -10.68
N ILE A 9 15.44 -24.05 -11.24
CA ILE A 9 14.03 -24.31 -10.91
C ILE A 9 13.87 -24.79 -9.46
N CYS A 10 14.76 -25.67 -8.98
CA CYS A 10 14.76 -26.07 -7.56
C CYS A 10 15.14 -24.91 -6.61
N LEU A 11 15.98 -23.97 -7.04
CA LEU A 11 16.35 -22.81 -6.23
C LEU A 11 15.18 -21.82 -6.12
N MET A 12 14.42 -21.60 -7.20
CA MET A 12 13.24 -20.74 -7.18
C MET A 12 12.08 -21.35 -6.38
N LEU A 13 11.87 -22.67 -6.45
CA LEU A 13 10.87 -23.38 -5.63
C LEU A 13 11.24 -23.40 -4.14
N VAL A 14 12.52 -23.47 -3.79
CA VAL A 14 12.98 -23.42 -2.40
C VAL A 14 12.88 -21.99 -1.86
N LEU A 15 13.07 -20.96 -2.67
CA LEU A 15 12.91 -19.56 -2.25
C LEU A 15 11.43 -19.21 -2.00
N SER A 16 10.49 -19.67 -2.84
CA SER A 16 9.04 -19.43 -2.60
C SER A 16 8.52 -20.15 -1.35
N PHE A 17 8.99 -21.37 -1.07
CA PHE A 17 8.64 -22.10 0.16
C PHE A 17 9.31 -21.50 1.42
N SER A 18 10.49 -20.88 1.27
CA SER A 18 11.16 -20.23 2.40
C SER A 18 10.47 -18.95 2.84
N PHE A 19 9.86 -18.18 1.93
CA PHE A 19 9.17 -16.94 2.27
C PHE A 19 7.89 -17.18 3.08
N SER A 20 7.06 -18.16 2.73
CA SER A 20 5.87 -18.50 3.50
C SER A 20 6.19 -19.03 4.91
N ILE A 21 7.30 -19.76 5.06
CA ILE A 21 7.74 -20.32 6.35
C ILE A 21 8.38 -19.24 7.23
N VAL A 22 9.07 -18.26 6.65
CA VAL A 22 9.67 -17.15 7.42
C VAL A 22 8.59 -16.23 7.95
N SER A 23 7.60 -15.86 7.13
CA SER A 23 6.46 -15.03 7.56
C SER A 23 5.65 -15.68 8.71
N CYS A 24 5.36 -17.00 8.62
CA CYS A 24 4.67 -17.71 9.71
C CYS A 24 5.53 -17.84 10.96
N ARG A 25 6.85 -17.98 10.86
CA ARG A 25 7.75 -18.07 12.03
C ARG A 25 7.89 -16.74 12.74
N GLU A 26 7.93 -15.61 12.00
CA GLU A 26 7.98 -14.28 12.58
C GLU A 26 6.66 -13.92 13.27
N GLN A 27 5.51 -14.26 12.70
CA GLN A 27 4.21 -14.02 13.35
C GLN A 27 4.04 -14.74 14.69
N VAL A 28 4.48 -15.99 14.81
CA VAL A 28 4.41 -16.76 16.06
C VAL A 28 5.39 -16.22 17.10
N ALA A 29 6.59 -15.78 16.69
CA ALA A 29 7.54 -15.16 17.60
C ALA A 29 7.07 -13.80 18.12
N ASP A 30 6.35 -13.04 17.29
CA ASP A 30 5.76 -11.75 17.65
C ASP A 30 4.67 -11.88 18.74
N ASP A 31 3.87 -12.94 18.70
CA ASP A 31 2.79 -13.15 19.67
C ASP A 31 3.28 -13.48 21.06
N ASP A 32 4.40 -14.19 21.20
CA ASP A 32 5.05 -14.46 22.48
C ASP A 32 5.67 -13.18 23.09
N MET A 33 5.86 -12.12 22.26
CA MET A 33 6.44 -10.85 22.65
C MET A 33 5.47 -9.68 22.53
N ILE A 34 4.16 -9.92 22.62
CA ILE A 34 3.10 -8.92 22.37
C ILE A 34 3.29 -7.60 23.13
N ASP A 35 3.89 -7.63 24.29
CA ASP A 35 4.17 -6.47 25.15
C ASP A 35 5.66 -6.06 25.13
N GLN A 36 6.44 -6.49 24.13
CA GLN A 36 7.82 -6.09 23.92
C GLN A 36 7.98 -5.22 22.68
N PRO A 37 8.77 -4.13 22.74
CA PRO A 37 9.03 -3.32 21.55
C PRO A 37 9.93 -4.07 20.55
N ILE A 38 9.59 -3.99 19.28
CA ILE A 38 10.43 -4.46 18.17
C ILE A 38 11.02 -3.26 17.46
N VAL A 39 12.35 -3.27 17.27
CA VAL A 39 13.08 -2.22 16.56
C VAL A 39 13.70 -2.83 15.31
N LEU A 40 13.30 -2.31 14.15
CA LEU A 40 13.84 -2.68 12.85
C LEU A 40 14.94 -1.69 12.43
N ASN A 41 15.92 -2.20 11.69
CA ASN A 41 16.89 -1.36 11.01
C ASN A 41 16.33 -0.99 9.63
N MET A 42 15.82 0.24 9.53
CA MET A 42 15.15 0.75 8.33
C MET A 42 16.11 1.59 7.48
N ASN A 43 15.88 1.60 6.17
CA ASN A 43 16.47 2.63 5.33
C ASN A 43 15.83 3.99 5.65
N THR A 44 16.65 5.00 5.85
CA THR A 44 16.23 6.38 6.15
C THR A 44 16.94 7.41 5.25
N GLU A 45 17.62 6.95 4.22
CA GLU A 45 18.28 7.81 3.23
C GLU A 45 17.58 7.62 1.87
N TYR A 46 16.80 8.61 1.46
CA TYR A 46 16.08 8.61 0.19
C TYR A 46 16.70 9.65 -0.74
N LYS A 47 17.25 9.19 -1.86
CA LYS A 47 17.71 10.07 -2.92
C LYS A 47 16.56 10.34 -3.86
N LEU A 48 16.20 11.62 -4.04
CA LEU A 48 15.17 12.04 -4.98
C LEU A 48 15.81 12.47 -6.31
N ALA A 49 15.18 12.09 -7.40
CA ALA A 49 15.65 12.41 -8.75
C ALA A 49 15.06 13.75 -9.22
N GLU A 50 15.83 14.47 -10.03
CA GLU A 50 15.39 15.72 -10.66
C GLU A 50 14.69 15.43 -12.01
N ASN A 51 13.66 14.57 -12.00
CA ASN A 51 12.96 14.16 -13.22
C ASN A 51 11.59 14.84 -13.40
N LEU A 52 11.19 15.72 -12.48
CA LEU A 52 10.04 16.58 -12.64
C LEU A 52 10.45 17.96 -13.18
N PRO A 53 9.61 18.62 -14.00
CA PRO A 53 9.82 20.01 -14.37
C PRO A 53 9.65 20.96 -13.18
N GLU A 54 10.04 22.22 -13.34
CA GLU A 54 9.71 23.25 -12.34
C GLU A 54 8.20 23.41 -12.21
N GLY A 55 7.73 23.46 -10.96
CA GLY A 55 6.30 23.49 -10.62
C GLY A 55 5.63 24.83 -10.89
N ASN A 56 6.38 25.96 -10.83
CA ASN A 56 5.86 27.32 -11.08
C ASN A 56 4.56 27.65 -10.33
N GLY A 57 4.41 27.17 -9.11
CA GLY A 57 3.21 27.36 -8.29
C GLY A 57 2.04 26.43 -8.65
N GLN A 58 2.25 25.43 -9.51
CA GLN A 58 1.21 24.46 -9.86
C GLN A 58 0.74 23.70 -8.62
N ARG A 59 -0.59 23.69 -8.42
CA ARG A 59 -1.22 22.84 -7.40
C ARG A 59 -1.15 21.38 -7.82
N VAL A 60 -0.71 20.51 -6.92
CA VAL A 60 -0.61 19.07 -7.14
C VAL A 60 -1.26 18.31 -5.99
N LYS A 61 -2.15 17.39 -6.34
CA LYS A 61 -2.76 16.45 -5.40
C LYS A 61 -1.79 15.33 -5.07
N VAL A 62 -1.45 15.18 -3.79
CA VAL A 62 -0.60 14.08 -3.31
C VAL A 62 -1.48 13.09 -2.54
N ILE A 63 -1.33 11.80 -2.87
CA ILE A 63 -2.02 10.68 -2.24
C ILE A 63 -0.96 9.75 -1.68
N LEU A 64 -1.07 9.41 -0.41
CA LEU A 64 -0.22 8.39 0.21
C LEU A 64 -0.86 7.02 0.05
N LEU A 65 -0.11 6.04 -0.45
CA LEU A 65 -0.51 4.62 -0.50
C LEU A 65 0.38 3.86 0.47
N LEU A 66 -0.19 3.44 1.58
CA LEU A 66 0.52 2.82 2.69
C LEU A 66 -0.06 1.44 3.02
N GLY A 67 0.76 0.57 3.58
CA GLY A 67 0.28 -0.72 4.06
C GLY A 67 1.30 -1.85 3.97
N GLN A 68 0.78 -3.06 3.77
CA GLN A 68 1.59 -4.27 3.63
C GLN A 68 1.47 -4.88 2.22
N SER A 69 1.67 -6.16 2.05
CA SER A 69 1.82 -6.83 0.75
C SER A 69 0.73 -6.53 -0.29
N ASN A 70 -0.54 -6.42 0.12
CA ASN A 70 -1.63 -6.01 -0.78
C ASN A 70 -1.54 -4.52 -1.19
N ALA A 71 -0.84 -3.67 -0.44
CA ALA A 71 -0.48 -2.33 -0.88
C ALA A 71 0.84 -2.31 -1.65
N SER A 72 1.78 -3.23 -1.34
CA SER A 72 3.04 -3.39 -2.07
C SER A 72 2.83 -3.82 -3.52
N GLY A 73 1.79 -4.61 -3.76
CA GLY A 73 1.44 -5.13 -5.07
C GLY A 73 2.06 -6.50 -5.32
N SER A 74 1.32 -7.53 -4.94
CA SER A 74 1.70 -8.94 -5.10
C SER A 74 0.86 -9.68 -6.12
N SER A 75 0.00 -8.98 -6.87
CA SER A 75 -0.84 -9.57 -7.91
C SER A 75 -0.09 -9.75 -9.23
N ILE A 76 -0.36 -10.86 -9.93
CA ILE A 76 0.47 -11.35 -11.03
C ILE A 76 0.06 -10.73 -12.39
N VAL A 77 0.99 -10.02 -13.04
CA VAL A 77 0.77 -9.39 -14.36
C VAL A 77 0.35 -10.41 -15.43
N SER A 78 0.93 -11.60 -15.45
CA SER A 78 0.57 -12.61 -16.44
C SER A 78 -0.84 -13.19 -16.22
N TYR A 79 -1.32 -13.25 -14.98
CA TYR A 79 -2.69 -13.61 -14.68
C TYR A 79 -3.67 -12.51 -15.14
N LEU A 80 -3.33 -11.25 -14.88
CA LEU A 80 -4.10 -10.11 -15.40
C LEU A 80 -4.18 -10.15 -16.93
N GLN A 81 -3.05 -10.38 -17.62
CA GLN A 81 -3.03 -10.49 -19.08
C GLN A 81 -3.95 -11.56 -19.62
N LYS A 82 -4.01 -12.71 -18.94
CA LYS A 82 -4.89 -13.84 -19.32
C LYS A 82 -6.36 -13.53 -19.10
N ASN A 83 -6.71 -12.79 -18.05
CA ASN A 83 -8.07 -12.63 -17.55
C ASN A 83 -8.70 -11.26 -17.85
N SER A 84 -7.97 -10.33 -18.48
CA SER A 84 -8.48 -9.04 -18.91
C SER A 84 -8.66 -8.96 -20.44
N SER A 85 -9.38 -7.94 -20.92
CA SER A 85 -9.43 -7.68 -22.36
C SER A 85 -8.07 -7.22 -22.88
N LYS A 86 -7.75 -7.51 -24.16
CA LYS A 86 -6.50 -7.02 -24.77
C LYS A 86 -6.38 -5.50 -24.73
N GLN A 87 -7.51 -4.79 -24.83
CA GLN A 87 -7.53 -3.33 -24.79
C GLN A 87 -7.22 -2.82 -23.39
N ASP A 88 -7.83 -3.41 -22.36
CA ASP A 88 -7.59 -3.03 -20.97
C ASP A 88 -6.15 -3.33 -20.55
N PHE A 89 -5.65 -4.53 -20.85
CA PHE A 89 -4.27 -4.88 -20.57
C PHE A 89 -3.26 -3.94 -21.24
N ALA A 90 -3.52 -3.57 -22.53
CA ALA A 90 -2.67 -2.61 -23.23
C ALA A 90 -2.70 -1.23 -22.59
N ARG A 91 -3.85 -0.80 -22.06
CA ARG A 91 -4.00 0.48 -21.32
C ARG A 91 -3.17 0.47 -20.03
N TYR A 92 -3.29 -0.58 -19.21
CA TYR A 92 -2.52 -0.71 -17.97
C TYR A 92 -1.01 -0.80 -18.21
N SER A 93 -0.61 -1.53 -19.26
CA SER A 93 0.81 -1.68 -19.64
C SER A 93 1.41 -0.39 -20.22
N ALA A 94 0.59 0.45 -20.88
CA ALA A 94 1.06 1.73 -21.40
C ALA A 94 1.27 2.77 -20.31
N GLY A 95 0.63 2.59 -19.15
CA GLY A 95 0.71 3.47 -18.01
C GLY A 95 -0.08 4.78 -18.15
N TYR A 96 -0.02 5.59 -17.11
CA TYR A 96 -0.83 6.79 -16.91
C TYR A 96 0.07 8.01 -16.69
N SER A 97 0.38 8.75 -17.75
CA SER A 97 1.34 9.88 -17.70
C SER A 97 0.90 11.06 -16.81
N SER A 98 -0.40 11.18 -16.49
CA SER A 98 -0.94 12.20 -15.60
C SER A 98 -0.99 11.76 -14.13
N VAL A 99 -0.75 10.47 -13.84
CA VAL A 99 -0.66 9.94 -12.48
C VAL A 99 0.74 9.38 -12.29
N LEU A 100 1.54 10.11 -11.53
CA LEU A 100 2.92 9.75 -11.27
C LEU A 100 3.05 9.11 -9.87
N ILE A 101 4.03 8.23 -9.74
CA ILE A 101 4.32 7.53 -8.48
C ILE A 101 5.80 7.63 -8.13
N ASN A 102 6.10 7.95 -6.86
CA ASN A 102 7.37 7.63 -6.23
C ASN A 102 7.10 6.56 -5.17
N TYR A 103 7.86 5.48 -5.17
CA TYR A 103 7.59 4.36 -4.28
C TYR A 103 8.83 3.78 -3.63
N CYS A 104 8.63 3.26 -2.41
CA CYS A 104 9.57 2.45 -1.67
C CYS A 104 8.83 1.25 -1.07
N ILE A 105 9.23 0.04 -1.48
CA ILE A 105 8.80 -1.24 -0.93
C ILE A 105 10.01 -1.80 -0.19
N ASP A 106 10.18 -1.35 1.05
CA ASP A 106 11.47 -1.42 1.77
C ASP A 106 11.88 -2.87 2.10
N ASP A 107 10.94 -3.74 2.43
CA ASP A 107 11.21 -5.17 2.69
C ASP A 107 11.68 -5.96 1.44
N HIS A 108 11.35 -5.48 0.25
CA HIS A 108 11.79 -6.05 -1.01
C HIS A 108 13.00 -5.33 -1.63
N ASN A 109 13.45 -4.23 -1.04
CA ASN A 109 14.45 -3.32 -1.62
C ASN A 109 14.09 -2.88 -3.05
N VAL A 110 12.79 -2.70 -3.31
CA VAL A 110 12.26 -2.23 -4.58
C VAL A 110 11.78 -0.81 -4.43
N CYS A 111 12.31 0.08 -5.26
CA CYS A 111 11.93 1.49 -5.23
C CYS A 111 12.01 2.10 -6.63
N SER A 112 11.44 3.30 -6.79
CA SER A 112 11.52 4.09 -8.02
C SER A 112 12.86 4.82 -8.20
N GLU A 113 13.90 4.48 -7.43
CA GLU A 113 15.19 5.20 -7.38
C GLU A 113 15.02 6.72 -7.14
N GLY A 114 13.92 7.10 -6.48
CA GLY A 114 13.54 8.49 -6.22
C GLY A 114 12.91 9.21 -7.40
N GLU A 115 12.70 8.55 -8.52
CA GLU A 115 12.02 9.12 -9.69
C GLU A 115 10.49 9.13 -9.49
N TYR A 116 9.85 10.12 -10.08
CA TYR A 116 8.39 10.17 -10.25
C TYR A 116 8.06 9.56 -11.61
N LEU A 117 7.61 8.32 -11.60
CA LEU A 117 7.35 7.51 -12.78
C LEU A 117 5.85 7.51 -13.13
N PRO A 118 5.44 7.43 -14.40
CA PRO A 118 4.07 7.09 -14.75
C PRO A 118 3.67 5.77 -14.10
N VAL A 119 2.48 5.72 -13.48
CA VAL A 119 1.98 4.46 -12.91
C VAL A 119 1.68 3.46 -14.02
N ASP A 120 2.26 2.28 -13.95
CA ASP A 120 2.02 1.15 -14.84
C ASP A 120 2.11 -0.19 -14.10
N LEU A 121 2.15 -1.31 -14.83
CA LEU A 121 2.22 -2.66 -14.27
C LEU A 121 3.59 -3.06 -13.70
N THR A 122 4.55 -2.13 -13.59
CA THR A 122 5.90 -2.40 -13.07
C THR A 122 6.13 -1.86 -11.64
N CYS A 123 5.11 -1.23 -11.05
CA CYS A 123 5.21 -0.58 -9.74
C CYS A 123 4.93 -1.52 -8.53
N GLY A 124 4.91 -2.83 -8.75
CA GLY A 124 4.65 -3.84 -7.71
C GLY A 124 5.89 -4.27 -6.92
N ALA A 125 5.72 -5.25 -6.04
CA ALA A 125 6.73 -5.74 -5.11
C ALA A 125 7.93 -6.45 -5.78
N ALA A 126 7.79 -6.90 -7.01
CA ALA A 126 8.84 -7.52 -7.82
C ALA A 126 8.49 -7.46 -9.31
N GLU A 127 9.46 -7.82 -10.17
CA GLU A 127 9.20 -7.98 -11.61
C GLU A 127 8.05 -8.98 -11.85
N GLY A 128 7.08 -8.56 -12.66
CA GLY A 128 5.89 -9.36 -12.98
C GLY A 128 4.75 -9.25 -11.96
N PHE A 129 4.87 -8.37 -10.97
CA PHE A 129 3.82 -8.04 -10.02
C PHE A 129 3.39 -6.59 -10.12
N PHE A 130 2.16 -6.30 -9.72
CA PHE A 130 1.60 -4.96 -9.64
C PHE A 130 0.65 -4.85 -8.43
N GLY A 131 0.31 -3.61 -8.05
CA GLY A 131 -0.53 -3.33 -6.91
C GLY A 131 -1.73 -2.44 -7.23
N PRO A 132 -2.43 -1.95 -6.19
CA PRO A 132 -3.66 -1.17 -6.32
C PRO A 132 -3.41 0.19 -6.99
N GLU A 133 -2.17 0.69 -7.03
CA GLU A 133 -1.82 1.94 -7.72
C GLU A 133 -2.26 1.96 -9.18
N VAL A 134 -2.27 0.81 -9.87
CA VAL A 134 -2.71 0.73 -11.28
C VAL A 134 -4.21 1.01 -11.40
N GLY A 135 -5.02 0.40 -10.53
CA GLY A 135 -6.46 0.68 -10.46
C GLY A 135 -6.76 2.10 -10.00
N MET A 136 -5.94 2.64 -9.07
CA MET A 136 -6.04 4.04 -8.67
C MET A 136 -5.77 4.97 -9.85
N ALA A 137 -4.70 4.74 -10.59
CA ALA A 137 -4.32 5.58 -11.73
C ALA A 137 -5.35 5.54 -12.86
N ASP A 138 -5.96 4.38 -13.12
CA ASP A 138 -7.04 4.22 -14.11
C ASP A 138 -8.22 5.16 -13.80
N ALA A 139 -8.64 5.24 -12.55
CA ALA A 139 -9.75 6.10 -12.12
C ALA A 139 -9.34 7.58 -11.96
N LEU A 140 -8.14 7.84 -11.40
CA LEU A 140 -7.67 9.22 -11.17
C LEU A 140 -7.37 9.95 -12.48
N ALA A 141 -6.73 9.29 -13.46
CA ALA A 141 -6.49 9.88 -14.78
C ALA A 141 -7.79 10.22 -15.52
N ALA A 142 -8.83 9.40 -15.35
CA ALA A 142 -10.14 9.69 -15.92
C ALA A 142 -10.86 10.86 -15.22
N ALA A 143 -10.67 11.01 -13.90
CA ALA A 143 -11.31 12.07 -13.13
C ALA A 143 -10.59 13.43 -13.26
N TYR A 144 -9.27 13.40 -13.47
CA TYR A 144 -8.40 14.58 -13.52
C TYR A 144 -7.55 14.59 -14.80
N PRO A 145 -8.15 14.65 -16.01
CA PRO A 145 -7.44 14.47 -17.28
C PRO A 145 -6.41 15.56 -17.56
N ASP A 146 -6.59 16.75 -17.00
CA ASP A 146 -5.76 17.93 -17.22
C ASP A 146 -4.88 18.28 -16.00
N GLU A 147 -4.86 17.42 -14.98
CA GLU A 147 -4.10 17.63 -13.74
C GLU A 147 -3.07 16.51 -13.54
N THR A 148 -1.97 16.84 -12.89
CA THR A 148 -1.03 15.84 -12.38
C THR A 148 -1.44 15.42 -10.97
N VAL A 149 -1.56 14.11 -10.75
CA VAL A 149 -1.75 13.51 -9.43
C VAL A 149 -0.49 12.74 -9.06
N LEU A 150 -0.01 12.88 -7.84
CA LEU A 150 1.16 12.16 -7.33
C LEU A 150 0.74 11.13 -6.30
N ILE A 151 1.22 9.90 -6.44
CA ILE A 151 1.12 8.84 -5.45
C ILE A 151 2.50 8.68 -4.79
N LEU A 152 2.56 8.82 -3.49
CA LEU A 152 3.71 8.44 -2.69
C LEU A 152 3.39 7.12 -2.00
N LYS A 153 4.04 6.04 -2.45
CA LYS A 153 3.78 4.69 -1.97
C LYS A 153 4.92 4.23 -1.06
N TYR A 154 4.58 3.90 0.19
CA TYR A 154 5.51 3.32 1.15
C TYR A 154 4.88 2.10 1.81
N THR A 155 5.48 0.93 1.62
CA THR A 155 4.88 -0.33 2.04
C THR A 155 5.89 -1.32 2.60
N MET A 156 5.43 -2.17 3.52
CA MET A 156 6.22 -3.22 4.17
C MET A 156 5.40 -4.50 4.30
N SER A 157 5.73 -5.52 3.50
CA SER A 157 4.99 -6.78 3.44
C SER A 157 5.18 -7.62 4.70
N GLY A 158 4.09 -8.17 5.25
CA GLY A 158 4.15 -9.07 6.41
C GLY A 158 4.33 -8.40 7.77
N TYR A 159 4.36 -7.07 7.83
CA TYR A 159 4.58 -6.33 9.08
C TYR A 159 3.27 -5.83 9.71
N SER A 160 3.17 -5.98 11.04
CA SER A 160 1.99 -5.61 11.82
C SER A 160 1.95 -4.11 12.14
N LEU A 161 0.72 -3.61 12.35
CA LEU A 161 0.52 -2.27 12.88
C LEU A 161 1.05 -2.17 14.33
N HIS A 162 0.80 -3.21 15.14
CA HIS A 162 1.11 -3.22 16.59
C HIS A 162 2.58 -3.09 16.92
N HIS A 163 3.46 -3.85 16.25
CA HIS A 163 4.88 -3.95 16.60
C HIS A 163 5.82 -3.17 15.70
N HIS A 164 5.40 -2.85 14.46
CA HIS A 164 6.34 -2.43 13.43
C HIS A 164 6.04 -1.02 12.89
N TRP A 165 4.80 -0.76 12.45
CA TRP A 165 4.36 0.61 12.15
C TRP A 165 4.26 1.44 13.42
N LEU A 166 3.70 0.85 14.46
CA LEU A 166 3.84 1.35 15.83
C LEU A 166 4.77 0.43 16.62
N SER A 167 5.19 0.89 17.78
CA SER A 167 5.87 0.11 18.79
C SER A 167 5.12 0.33 20.09
N LEU A 168 4.24 -0.62 20.44
CA LEU A 168 3.38 -0.55 21.62
C LEU A 168 2.58 0.76 21.73
N GLY A 169 1.97 1.19 20.63
CA GLY A 169 1.18 2.42 20.54
C GLY A 169 1.96 3.70 20.35
N GLN A 170 3.31 3.63 20.25
CA GLN A 170 4.17 4.76 19.91
C GLN A 170 4.64 4.66 18.45
N ARG A 171 5.20 5.72 17.87
CA ARG A 171 5.79 5.72 16.53
C ARG A 171 6.87 4.65 16.43
N GLY A 172 6.67 3.63 15.58
CA GLY A 172 7.59 2.50 15.39
C GLY A 172 8.63 2.77 14.30
N SER A 173 9.44 1.75 14.02
CA SER A 173 10.54 1.86 13.05
C SER A 173 10.05 2.14 11.64
N ILE A 174 9.01 1.43 11.18
CA ILE A 174 8.43 1.62 9.84
C ILE A 174 7.78 2.99 9.74
N TYR A 175 7.02 3.41 10.75
CA TYR A 175 6.42 4.74 10.80
C TYR A 175 7.46 5.86 10.63
N ASN A 176 8.57 5.78 11.38
CA ASN A 176 9.61 6.80 11.34
C ASN A 176 10.31 6.84 9.97
N ALA A 177 10.59 5.69 9.36
CA ALA A 177 11.19 5.63 8.02
C ALA A 177 10.22 6.14 6.95
N PHE A 178 8.96 5.76 7.00
CA PHE A 178 7.91 6.31 6.14
C PHE A 178 7.82 7.84 6.28
N LEU A 179 7.85 8.36 7.50
CA LEU A 179 7.72 9.80 7.73
C LEU A 179 8.87 10.59 7.11
N ILE A 180 10.10 10.05 7.15
CA ILE A 180 11.26 10.64 6.47
C ILE A 180 11.01 10.63 4.95
N PHE A 181 10.64 9.48 4.38
CA PHE A 181 10.31 9.36 2.96
C PHE A 181 9.25 10.38 2.52
N ALA A 182 8.16 10.49 3.26
CA ALA A 182 7.07 11.41 2.93
C ALA A 182 7.53 12.88 2.99
N LYS A 183 8.23 13.27 4.06
CA LYS A 183 8.71 14.65 4.24
C LYS A 183 9.72 15.04 3.17
N GLU A 184 10.71 14.21 2.88
CA GLU A 184 11.69 14.48 1.83
C GLU A 184 11.05 14.68 0.47
N ASN A 185 10.03 13.86 0.12
CA ASN A 185 9.26 14.03 -1.11
C ASN A 185 8.51 15.38 -1.13
N MET A 186 7.83 15.74 -0.03
CA MET A 186 7.06 16.98 0.04
C MET A 186 7.97 18.21 -0.02
N GLU A 187 9.10 18.20 0.68
CA GLU A 187 10.10 19.26 0.67
C GLU A 187 10.77 19.40 -0.72
N HIS A 188 11.00 18.28 -1.41
CA HIS A 188 11.51 18.27 -2.77
C HIS A 188 10.52 18.90 -3.77
N LEU A 189 9.25 18.57 -3.67
CA LEU A 189 8.19 19.17 -4.49
C LEU A 189 8.06 20.67 -4.25
N GLU A 190 8.14 21.10 -3.00
CA GLU A 190 8.16 22.53 -2.63
C GLU A 190 9.40 23.24 -3.20
N ALA A 191 10.58 22.62 -3.12
CA ALA A 191 11.82 23.15 -3.68
C ALA A 191 11.78 23.31 -5.20
N LEU A 192 11.05 22.41 -5.91
CA LEU A 192 10.75 22.52 -7.33
C LEU A 192 9.68 23.56 -7.66
N GLY A 193 9.08 24.19 -6.65
CA GLY A 193 8.05 25.24 -6.81
C GLY A 193 6.64 24.72 -7.02
N TYR A 194 6.31 23.48 -6.65
CA TYR A 194 4.94 22.99 -6.62
C TYR A 194 4.20 23.42 -5.33
N ASP A 195 2.91 23.69 -5.43
CA ASP A 195 1.99 23.71 -4.29
C ASP A 195 1.39 22.32 -4.10
N ALA A 196 2.22 21.41 -3.59
CA ALA A 196 1.85 20.01 -3.36
C ALA A 196 1.14 19.87 -2.02
N ARG A 197 -0.01 19.15 -1.99
CA ARG A 197 -0.79 18.92 -0.77
C ARG A 197 -1.25 17.48 -0.66
N ILE A 198 -1.08 16.92 0.55
CA ILE A 198 -1.56 15.58 0.88
C ILE A 198 -3.04 15.65 1.19
N GLY A 199 -3.88 15.10 0.30
CA GLY A 199 -5.32 15.08 0.46
C GLY A 199 -5.85 13.80 1.08
N ALA A 200 -5.19 12.66 0.81
CA ALA A 200 -5.66 11.36 1.28
C ALA A 200 -4.51 10.40 1.58
N ILE A 201 -4.76 9.51 2.53
CA ILE A 201 -3.97 8.32 2.85
C ILE A 201 -4.83 7.10 2.55
N CYS A 202 -4.41 6.26 1.62
CA CYS A 202 -5.00 4.97 1.31
C CYS A 202 -4.25 3.89 2.11
N TRP A 203 -4.93 3.19 3.00
CA TRP A 203 -4.36 2.22 3.92
C TRP A 203 -4.85 0.81 3.62
N MET A 204 -3.95 -0.09 3.26
CA MET A 204 -4.22 -1.51 3.06
C MET A 204 -3.26 -2.34 3.91
N GLN A 205 -3.69 -2.69 5.11
CA GLN A 205 -2.93 -3.44 6.11
C GLN A 205 -3.91 -4.04 7.13
N GLY A 206 -3.51 -5.05 7.85
CA GLY A 206 -4.26 -5.68 8.94
C GLY A 206 -4.10 -7.20 8.96
N GLU A 207 -3.66 -7.81 7.86
CA GLU A 207 -3.48 -9.25 7.73
C GLU A 207 -2.43 -9.77 8.73
N SER A 208 -1.39 -8.99 9.02
CA SER A 208 -0.36 -9.32 10.01
C SER A 208 -0.78 -9.05 11.48
N ASP A 209 -2.00 -8.55 11.68
CA ASP A 209 -2.57 -8.29 13.00
C ASP A 209 -3.77 -9.20 13.31
N THR A 210 -3.92 -10.34 12.62
CA THR A 210 -5.07 -11.25 12.76
C THR A 210 -4.94 -12.26 13.90
N THR A 211 -3.82 -12.33 14.62
CA THR A 211 -3.79 -13.06 15.88
C THR A 211 -4.64 -12.37 16.94
N GLN A 212 -5.26 -13.13 17.83
CA GLN A 212 -6.20 -12.58 18.81
C GLN A 212 -5.60 -11.40 19.60
N ALA A 213 -4.36 -11.52 20.04
CA ALA A 213 -3.71 -10.51 20.85
C ALA A 213 -3.49 -9.18 20.11
N LYS A 214 -3.15 -9.21 18.82
CA LYS A 214 -2.99 -8.01 17.98
C LYS A 214 -4.33 -7.47 17.51
N ALA A 215 -5.25 -8.34 17.11
CA ALA A 215 -6.57 -7.95 16.63
C ALA A 215 -7.38 -7.18 17.71
N ASP A 216 -7.29 -7.61 18.97
CA ASP A 216 -7.94 -6.92 20.10
C ASP A 216 -7.39 -5.50 20.33
N ARG A 217 -6.17 -5.23 19.91
CA ARG A 217 -5.50 -3.92 20.04
C ARG A 217 -5.62 -3.06 18.78
N TYR A 218 -6.17 -3.59 17.69
CA TYR A 218 -6.11 -2.93 16.38
C TYR A 218 -6.80 -1.56 16.39
N PHE A 219 -7.95 -1.43 17.03
CA PHE A 219 -8.69 -0.16 17.13
C PHE A 219 -7.85 0.95 17.80
N ASP A 220 -7.24 0.64 18.94
CA ASP A 220 -6.44 1.61 19.69
C ASP A 220 -5.16 1.97 18.93
N ASN A 221 -4.51 0.98 18.33
CA ASN A 221 -3.33 1.17 17.51
C ASN A 221 -3.64 2.04 16.28
N GLN A 222 -4.71 1.75 15.57
CA GLN A 222 -5.12 2.54 14.41
C GLN A 222 -5.47 3.98 14.79
N SER A 223 -6.13 4.17 15.93
CA SER A 223 -6.44 5.49 16.46
C SER A 223 -5.18 6.31 16.75
N ALA A 224 -4.18 5.70 17.38
CA ALA A 224 -2.89 6.33 17.62
C ALA A 224 -2.13 6.61 16.32
N PHE A 225 -2.10 5.64 15.41
CA PHE A 225 -1.41 5.74 14.12
C PHE A 225 -1.92 6.90 13.27
N VAL A 226 -3.24 6.99 13.11
CA VAL A 226 -3.85 8.08 12.30
C VAL A 226 -3.71 9.43 12.99
N SER A 227 -3.75 9.48 14.32
CA SER A 227 -3.46 10.71 15.06
C SER A 227 -2.05 11.22 14.78
N TYR A 228 -1.05 10.32 14.84
CA TYR A 228 0.34 10.68 14.50
C TYR A 228 0.49 11.11 13.05
N LEU A 229 -0.13 10.40 12.10
CA LEU A 229 -0.07 10.79 10.69
C LEU A 229 -0.59 12.21 10.46
N ARG A 230 -1.72 12.56 11.05
CA ARG A 230 -2.31 13.90 10.91
C ARG A 230 -1.50 14.98 11.62
N GLU A 231 -0.89 14.66 12.77
CA GLU A 231 0.00 15.57 13.49
C GLU A 231 1.28 15.84 12.69
N ASP A 232 1.97 14.78 12.24
CA ASP A 232 3.30 14.89 11.64
C ASP A 232 3.26 15.41 10.18
N LEU A 233 2.13 15.24 9.49
CA LEU A 233 1.92 15.67 8.10
C LEU A 233 1.06 16.93 7.98
N GLU A 234 0.64 17.55 9.10
CA GLU A 234 -0.17 18.76 9.11
C GLU A 234 0.38 19.88 8.21
N PRO A 235 1.71 20.17 8.17
CA PRO A 235 2.25 21.23 7.31
C PRO A 235 2.00 21.02 5.82
N TYR A 236 1.81 19.79 5.41
CA TYR A 236 1.61 19.39 4.01
C TYR A 236 0.14 19.05 3.69
N ALA A 237 -0.74 19.18 4.68
CA ALA A 237 -2.14 18.80 4.52
C ALA A 237 -2.88 19.67 3.50
N GLU A 238 -3.81 19.06 2.77
CA GLU A 238 -4.80 19.75 1.97
C GLU A 238 -5.76 20.53 2.88
N ASP A 239 -6.33 21.62 2.38
CA ASP A 239 -7.38 22.36 3.06
C ASP A 239 -8.51 21.41 3.48
N GLY A 240 -8.98 21.51 4.73
CA GLY A 240 -9.97 20.59 5.30
C GLY A 240 -9.35 19.31 5.90
N GLY A 241 -8.04 19.11 5.82
CA GLY A 241 -7.31 18.00 6.46
C GLY A 241 -7.09 16.79 5.54
N ILE A 242 -6.46 15.76 6.08
CA ILE A 242 -6.10 14.55 5.35
C ILE A 242 -7.16 13.47 5.60
N TYR A 243 -7.79 12.99 4.54
CA TYR A 243 -8.68 11.83 4.61
C TYR A 243 -7.87 10.55 4.82
N PHE A 244 -8.36 9.69 5.69
CA PHE A 244 -7.82 8.34 5.90
C PHE A 244 -8.82 7.33 5.33
N ILE A 245 -8.44 6.69 4.22
CA ILE A 245 -9.28 5.74 3.48
C ILE A 245 -8.73 4.34 3.76
N ASP A 246 -9.51 3.55 4.48
CA ASP A 246 -9.10 2.28 5.07
C ASP A 246 -9.83 1.11 4.41
N ALA A 247 -9.07 0.24 3.75
CA ALA A 247 -9.61 -0.99 3.18
C ALA A 247 -9.70 -2.08 4.25
N GLY A 248 -10.83 -2.76 4.34
CA GLY A 248 -10.95 -4.01 5.09
C GLY A 248 -10.00 -5.07 4.53
N ILE A 249 -9.56 -6.01 5.38
CA ILE A 249 -8.78 -7.17 4.94
C ILE A 249 -9.70 -8.30 4.47
N SER A 250 -9.17 -9.23 3.67
CA SER A 250 -9.91 -10.36 3.12
C SER A 250 -10.34 -11.34 4.21
N ASN A 251 -11.33 -12.19 3.87
CA ASN A 251 -11.72 -13.35 4.67
C ASN A 251 -11.04 -14.64 4.20
N GLY A 252 -9.94 -14.51 3.47
CA GLY A 252 -9.14 -15.65 3.03
C GLY A 252 -8.53 -16.42 4.22
N PRO A 253 -8.16 -17.69 4.02
CA PRO A 253 -7.61 -18.54 5.09
C PRO A 253 -6.40 -17.94 5.81
N TYR A 254 -5.61 -17.10 5.13
CA TYR A 254 -4.47 -16.42 5.72
C TYR A 254 -4.87 -15.42 6.82
N CYS A 255 -6.06 -14.82 6.72
CA CYS A 255 -6.56 -13.82 7.66
C CYS A 255 -7.41 -14.40 8.79
N GLU A 256 -7.64 -15.72 8.80
CA GLU A 256 -8.38 -16.42 9.84
C GLU A 256 -7.53 -16.63 11.12
N PRO A 257 -8.15 -16.59 12.31
CA PRO A 257 -9.55 -16.26 12.58
C PRO A 257 -9.79 -14.76 12.84
N GLY A 258 -8.77 -13.89 12.77
CA GLY A 258 -8.82 -12.51 13.31
C GLY A 258 -9.43 -11.45 12.40
N TYR A 259 -9.64 -11.74 11.10
CA TYR A 259 -10.14 -10.72 10.17
C TYR A 259 -11.46 -10.04 10.61
N PRO A 260 -12.42 -10.72 11.26
CA PRO A 260 -13.64 -10.03 11.68
C PRO A 260 -13.38 -8.96 12.75
N THR A 261 -12.45 -9.24 13.66
CA THR A 261 -12.08 -8.31 14.74
C THR A 261 -11.33 -7.10 14.17
N VAL A 262 -10.38 -7.33 13.27
CA VAL A 262 -9.64 -6.27 12.58
C VAL A 262 -10.58 -5.41 11.73
N ASN A 263 -11.43 -6.01 10.91
CA ASN A 263 -12.37 -5.28 10.06
C ASN A 263 -13.41 -4.49 10.88
N GLU A 264 -13.90 -5.03 11.99
CA GLU A 264 -14.78 -4.30 12.91
C GLU A 264 -14.06 -3.13 13.59
N ALA A 265 -12.79 -3.28 13.95
CA ALA A 265 -11.98 -2.19 14.48
C ALA A 265 -11.85 -1.03 13.48
N LYS A 266 -11.55 -1.34 12.21
CA LYS A 266 -11.48 -0.37 11.11
C LYS A 266 -12.83 0.34 10.88
N ARG A 267 -13.92 -0.43 10.83
CA ARG A 267 -15.27 0.12 10.68
C ARG A 267 -15.64 1.07 11.81
N ARG A 268 -15.40 0.69 13.07
CA ARG A 268 -15.63 1.55 14.23
C ARG A 268 -14.78 2.81 14.22
N PHE A 269 -13.53 2.69 13.78
CA PHE A 269 -12.65 3.85 13.66
C PHE A 269 -13.17 4.85 12.61
N SER A 270 -13.77 4.39 11.52
CA SER A 270 -14.35 5.30 10.52
C SER A 270 -15.50 6.16 11.08
N GLU A 271 -16.20 5.71 12.12
CA GLU A 271 -17.29 6.45 12.76
C GLU A 271 -16.82 7.63 13.64
N LEU A 272 -15.51 7.72 13.94
CA LEU A 272 -14.98 8.76 14.84
C LEU A 272 -14.84 10.14 14.17
N SER A 273 -14.78 10.19 12.85
CA SER A 273 -14.56 11.44 12.10
C SER A 273 -15.04 11.31 10.66
N PRO A 274 -15.59 12.36 10.05
CA PRO A 274 -15.91 12.35 8.61
C PRO A 274 -14.67 12.26 7.71
N LEU A 275 -13.47 12.49 8.24
CA LEU A 275 -12.20 12.30 7.52
C LEU A 275 -11.73 10.84 7.54
N ASN A 276 -12.43 9.94 8.21
CA ASN A 276 -12.12 8.51 8.23
C ASN A 276 -13.14 7.78 7.36
N ILE A 277 -12.68 7.07 6.37
CA ILE A 277 -13.50 6.28 5.47
C ILE A 277 -13.10 4.82 5.60
N TYR A 278 -14.04 3.92 5.75
CA TYR A 278 -13.83 2.48 5.69
C TYR A 278 -14.66 1.89 4.55
N PHE A 279 -14.08 0.95 3.83
CA PHE A 279 -14.84 0.10 2.92
C PHE A 279 -14.48 -1.38 3.11
N SER A 280 -15.49 -2.23 3.00
CA SER A 280 -15.34 -3.68 3.12
C SER A 280 -14.91 -4.27 1.78
N THR A 281 -13.72 -4.85 1.72
CA THR A 281 -13.24 -5.59 0.54
C THR A 281 -14.05 -6.86 0.31
N ILE A 282 -14.58 -7.47 1.40
CA ILE A 282 -15.46 -8.65 1.35
C ILE A 282 -16.80 -8.29 0.69
N ASP A 283 -17.43 -7.19 1.11
CA ASP A 283 -18.71 -6.74 0.52
C ASP A 283 -18.53 -6.26 -0.92
N ALA A 284 -17.35 -5.76 -1.27
CA ALA A 284 -16.96 -5.43 -2.62
C ALA A 284 -16.68 -6.66 -3.49
N GLY A 285 -16.66 -7.86 -2.90
CA GLY A 285 -16.44 -9.12 -3.62
C GLY A 285 -14.98 -9.37 -4.03
N LEU A 286 -14.02 -8.71 -3.37
CA LEU A 286 -12.60 -8.92 -3.64
C LEU A 286 -12.14 -10.26 -3.04
N THR A 287 -11.44 -11.06 -3.84
CA THR A 287 -11.05 -12.44 -3.50
C THR A 287 -9.55 -12.68 -3.63
N THR A 288 -9.08 -13.72 -2.93
CA THR A 288 -7.68 -14.20 -2.90
C THR A 288 -7.60 -15.68 -3.28
N VAL A 289 -8.60 -16.19 -4.05
CA VAL A 289 -8.79 -17.63 -4.22
C VAL A 289 -8.52 -18.15 -5.63
N ASN A 290 -8.19 -17.30 -6.58
CA ASN A 290 -8.04 -17.66 -7.98
C ASN A 290 -6.58 -17.54 -8.50
N GLU A 291 -5.69 -16.92 -7.77
CA GLU A 291 -4.34 -16.60 -8.23
C GLU A 291 -3.26 -17.04 -7.22
N PRO A 292 -2.24 -17.81 -7.67
CA PRO A 292 -2.09 -18.44 -9.00
C PRO A 292 -3.14 -19.50 -9.30
N GLU A 293 -3.46 -19.71 -10.59
CA GLU A 293 -4.46 -20.70 -10.99
C GLU A 293 -4.06 -22.12 -10.55
N GLY A 294 -4.93 -22.76 -9.79
CA GLY A 294 -4.74 -24.12 -9.29
C GLY A 294 -3.98 -24.23 -7.96
N ASP A 295 -3.33 -23.16 -7.52
CA ASP A 295 -2.62 -23.11 -6.22
C ASP A 295 -2.64 -21.67 -5.67
N PRO A 296 -3.81 -21.14 -5.25
CA PRO A 296 -3.92 -19.78 -4.73
C PRO A 296 -3.05 -19.55 -3.51
N ASP A 297 -2.51 -18.38 -3.40
CA ASP A 297 -1.66 -18.05 -2.25
C ASP A 297 -2.44 -17.65 -0.98
N TRP A 298 -3.75 -17.42 -1.14
CA TRP A 298 -4.73 -17.13 -0.08
C TRP A 298 -4.51 -15.82 0.72
N GLY A 299 -3.40 -15.15 0.51
CA GLY A 299 -3.03 -13.90 1.21
C GLY A 299 -3.19 -12.65 0.36
N HIS A 300 -3.01 -12.77 -0.96
CA HIS A 300 -3.00 -11.63 -1.87
C HIS A 300 -4.22 -11.61 -2.77
N TYR A 301 -4.73 -10.41 -3.07
CA TYR A 301 -5.88 -10.26 -3.94
C TYR A 301 -5.57 -10.73 -5.36
N ASP A 302 -6.55 -11.41 -5.97
CA ASP A 302 -6.50 -11.78 -7.38
C ASP A 302 -6.33 -10.52 -8.25
N ALA A 303 -5.62 -10.58 -9.35
CA ALA A 303 -5.21 -9.41 -10.14
C ALA A 303 -6.36 -8.48 -10.56
N LEU A 304 -7.54 -9.02 -10.91
CA LEU A 304 -8.71 -8.20 -11.19
C LEU A 304 -9.28 -7.54 -9.92
N CYS A 305 -9.18 -8.22 -8.79
CA CYS A 305 -9.60 -7.69 -7.48
C CYS A 305 -8.63 -6.60 -7.00
N GLU A 306 -7.35 -6.74 -7.27
CA GLU A 306 -6.34 -5.73 -6.96
C GLU A 306 -6.56 -4.43 -7.75
N LEU A 307 -6.89 -4.51 -9.03
CA LEU A 307 -7.31 -3.35 -9.81
C LEU A 307 -8.57 -2.70 -9.22
N GLU A 308 -9.54 -3.51 -8.78
CA GLU A 308 -10.78 -2.99 -8.21
C GLU A 308 -10.54 -2.36 -6.84
N LEU A 309 -9.66 -2.94 -6.00
CA LEU A 309 -9.18 -2.32 -4.76
C LEU A 309 -8.65 -0.90 -5.01
N GLY A 310 -7.80 -0.76 -6.03
CA GLY A 310 -7.28 0.55 -6.45
C GLY A 310 -8.37 1.51 -6.91
N ARG A 311 -9.36 1.05 -7.68
CA ARG A 311 -10.48 1.88 -8.12
C ARG A 311 -11.37 2.34 -6.98
N ILE A 312 -11.60 1.48 -5.98
CA ILE A 312 -12.37 1.85 -4.78
C ILE A 312 -11.61 2.91 -3.98
N PHE A 313 -10.30 2.76 -3.79
CA PHE A 313 -9.49 3.81 -3.18
C PHE A 313 -9.62 5.13 -3.94
N ALA A 314 -9.41 5.11 -5.26
CA ALA A 314 -9.51 6.30 -6.09
C ALA A 314 -10.89 6.95 -6.05
N LYS A 315 -11.97 6.15 -6.02
CA LYS A 315 -13.33 6.65 -5.87
C LYS A 315 -13.46 7.50 -4.60
N HIS A 316 -13.02 7.00 -3.47
CA HIS A 316 -13.09 7.73 -2.20
C HIS A 316 -12.15 8.96 -2.19
N VAL A 317 -10.99 8.87 -2.82
CA VAL A 317 -10.11 10.03 -3.04
C VAL A 317 -10.82 11.10 -3.84
N ILE A 318 -11.44 10.75 -4.98
CA ILE A 318 -12.17 11.70 -5.82
C ILE A 318 -13.36 12.32 -5.07
N GLU A 319 -14.10 11.53 -4.33
CA GLU A 319 -15.21 12.01 -3.49
C GLU A 319 -14.69 12.99 -2.43
N SER A 320 -13.61 12.70 -1.72
CA SER A 320 -13.01 13.55 -0.72
C SER A 320 -12.58 14.93 -1.25
N TYR A 321 -12.13 15.01 -2.49
CA TYR A 321 -11.80 16.29 -3.14
C TYR A 321 -13.02 17.07 -3.63
N ARG A 322 -14.19 16.44 -3.76
CA ARG A 322 -15.45 17.12 -4.11
C ARG A 322 -16.20 17.67 -2.91
N GLU A 323 -15.93 17.13 -1.72
CA GLU A 323 -16.55 17.52 -0.46
C GLU A 323 -15.86 18.70 0.25
N ARG A 324 -14.68 19.11 -0.25
CA ARG A 324 -13.87 20.27 0.21
C ARG A 324 -14.35 21.57 -0.50
#